data_81c077e29ad152336b6c8791f2392d75
#
_entry.id   81c077e29ad152336b6c8791f2392d75
#
_cell.length_a   1.000
_cell.length_b   1.000
_cell.length_c   1.000
_cell.angle_alpha   90.00
_cell.angle_beta   90.00
_cell.angle_gamma   90.00
#
_symmetry.space_group_name_H-M   'P 1'
#
loop_
_entity.id
_entity.type
_entity.pdbx_description
1 polymer ?
#
loop_
_entity_poly.entity_id
_entity_poly.type
_entity_poly.pdbx_seq_one_letter_code
_entity_poly.pdbx_strand_id
1 'polypeptide(L)'
;AGFLILRLRSVLGKRHGEERPRYKDADRYVGTQPKPDEPGPTNDSAADNVTPFPGVPRPGLDTAPPFGPAAKLHALDSEFNADEFLGGAREAFTMILLAYADSDRATLRSLAHDDVYGPMEAAITDRESRGETLDATVISIQTAIIDDVEIENSVARVTVRLRSEQTNVLRNADDQPIDGAPNQVETIVDLWTYERDMHSNDPNWLLIETRPGE
;
A
#
# COMPACT_ATOMS: atom_id res chain seq x y z
N ALA A 1 -3.53 -14.82 -0.46
CA ALA A 1 -3.63 -15.53 0.83
C ALA A 1 -2.30 -15.67 1.58
N GLY A 2 -1.19 -15.16 1.02
CA GLY A 2 0.15 -15.43 1.59
C GLY A 2 0.67 -14.43 2.62
N PHE A 3 0.23 -13.18 2.61
CA PHE A 3 0.97 -12.12 3.31
C PHE A 3 0.66 -12.03 4.81
N LEU A 4 -0.59 -12.07 5.20
CA LEU A 4 -0.95 -12.15 6.63
C LEU A 4 -0.43 -13.44 7.29
N ILE A 5 -0.36 -14.53 6.51
CA ILE A 5 0.17 -15.83 6.95
C ILE A 5 1.72 -15.84 6.95
N LEU A 6 2.39 -15.14 6.00
CA LEU A 6 3.85 -15.09 5.93
C LEU A 6 4.48 -14.27 7.06
N ARG A 7 3.79 -13.28 7.60
CA ARG A 7 4.26 -12.57 8.78
C ARG A 7 4.28 -13.44 10.04
N LEU A 8 3.30 -14.31 10.19
CA LEU A 8 3.29 -15.32 11.25
C LEU A 8 4.39 -16.38 11.07
N ARG A 9 4.87 -16.57 9.82
CA ARG A 9 5.92 -17.55 9.50
C ARG A 9 7.35 -16.99 9.64
N SER A 10 7.55 -15.67 9.69
CA SER A 10 8.88 -15.07 9.86
C SER A 10 9.45 -15.24 11.27
N VAL A 11 8.63 -15.65 12.23
CA VAL A 11 9.03 -15.93 13.61
C VAL A 11 9.83 -17.25 13.74
N LEU A 12 9.72 -18.17 12.77
CA LEU A 12 10.37 -19.49 12.82
C LEU A 12 11.73 -19.55 12.11
N GLY A 13 12.32 -18.43 11.68
CA GLY A 13 13.52 -18.44 10.86
C GLY A 13 14.57 -17.37 11.15
N LYS A 14 14.78 -16.93 12.38
CA LYS A 14 15.96 -16.10 12.70
C LYS A 14 17.24 -16.96 12.80
N ARG A 15 17.91 -17.14 11.66
CA ARG A 15 19.34 -17.45 11.66
C ARG A 15 20.10 -16.17 12.03
N HIS A 16 20.72 -16.17 13.20
CA HIS A 16 21.71 -15.19 13.60
C HIS A 16 22.94 -15.33 12.69
N GLY A 17 23.14 -14.36 11.81
CA GLY A 17 24.35 -14.15 11.05
C GLY A 17 24.86 -12.74 11.34
N GLU A 18 25.82 -12.61 12.25
CA GLU A 18 26.61 -11.39 12.45
C GLU A 18 27.49 -11.18 11.21
N GLU A 19 27.17 -10.22 10.37
CA GLU A 19 28.12 -9.67 9.41
C GLU A 19 28.47 -8.23 9.79
N ARG A 20 29.71 -8.06 10.25
CA ARG A 20 30.34 -6.76 10.50
C ARG A 20 30.64 -6.07 9.17
N PRO A 21 30.29 -4.81 8.96
CA PRO A 21 30.74 -4.06 7.80
C PRO A 21 32.20 -3.71 7.95
N ARG A 22 33.02 -4.14 6.98
CA ARG A 22 34.44 -3.70 6.85
C ARG A 22 34.44 -2.27 6.31
N TYR A 23 34.85 -1.35 7.14
CA TYR A 23 35.31 -0.02 6.76
C TYR A 23 36.58 -0.17 5.90
N LYS A 24 36.55 0.33 4.67
CA LYS A 24 37.77 0.58 3.88
C LYS A 24 37.95 2.08 3.73
N ASP A 25 39.06 2.52 4.33
CA ASP A 25 39.66 3.83 4.09
C ASP A 25 39.86 4.08 2.59
N ALA A 26 39.54 5.26 2.14
CA ALA A 26 40.12 5.83 0.94
C ALA A 26 40.39 7.31 1.18
N ASP A 27 41.68 7.57 1.30
CA ASP A 27 42.36 8.83 1.39
C ASP A 27 42.10 9.76 0.20
N ARG A 28 42.12 11.07 0.54
CA ARG A 28 42.65 12.22 -0.21
C ARG A 28 42.17 12.47 -1.61
N TYR A 29 41.42 13.57 -1.76
CA TYR A 29 41.75 14.54 -2.81
C TYR A 29 41.58 15.97 -2.27
N VAL A 30 42.72 16.65 -2.16
CA VAL A 30 42.88 18.11 -2.01
C VAL A 30 42.86 18.68 -3.42
N GLY A 31 42.07 19.73 -3.67
CA GLY A 31 42.13 20.42 -4.94
C GLY A 31 41.17 21.60 -5.06
N THR A 32 41.62 22.77 -4.65
CA THR A 32 41.46 24.09 -5.27
C THR A 32 40.06 24.68 -5.46
N GLN A 33 39.78 25.71 -4.67
CA GLN A 33 38.76 26.72 -4.91
C GLN A 33 39.19 27.67 -6.05
N PRO A 34 38.30 28.13 -6.92
CA PRO A 34 38.41 29.38 -7.61
C PRO A 34 37.54 30.49 -6.96
N LYS A 35 38.12 31.67 -6.95
CA LYS A 35 37.73 32.95 -6.39
C LYS A 35 36.55 33.60 -7.16
N PRO A 36 35.72 34.44 -6.50
CA PRO A 36 34.59 35.08 -7.14
C PRO A 36 35.00 36.28 -7.95
N ASP A 37 34.49 36.44 -9.16
CA ASP A 37 34.57 37.66 -9.96
C ASP A 37 33.21 38.42 -9.99
N GLU A 38 33.32 39.71 -10.03
CA GLU A 38 32.36 40.79 -9.85
C GLU A 38 31.35 40.99 -11.01
N PRO A 39 30.34 41.86 -10.84
CA PRO A 39 29.09 41.84 -11.59
C PRO A 39 29.12 42.67 -12.86
N GLY A 40 28.49 42.18 -13.91
CA GLY A 40 28.19 42.93 -15.16
C GLY A 40 26.67 43.02 -15.39
N PRO A 41 26.19 43.91 -16.24
CA PRO A 41 25.03 44.72 -15.97
C PRO A 41 23.67 44.10 -16.31
N THR A 42 22.69 44.62 -15.58
CA THR A 42 21.24 44.52 -15.76
C THR A 42 20.78 44.64 -17.22
N ASN A 43 19.96 43.67 -17.67
CA ASN A 43 19.02 43.91 -18.75
C ASN A 43 17.64 43.43 -18.32
N ASP A 44 16.77 44.37 -18.04
CA ASP A 44 15.34 44.22 -17.93
C ASP A 44 14.79 43.66 -19.25
N SER A 45 14.20 42.52 -19.19
CA SER A 45 13.11 42.09 -20.08
C SER A 45 12.32 41.00 -19.37
N ALA A 46 11.24 41.44 -18.73
CA ALA A 46 10.19 40.57 -18.31
C ALA A 46 9.63 39.79 -19.52
N ALA A 47 9.98 38.54 -19.64
CA ALA A 47 9.25 37.56 -20.45
C ALA A 47 9.02 36.35 -19.57
N ASP A 48 7.79 36.28 -19.24
CA ASP A 48 7.03 35.20 -18.60
C ASP A 48 7.47 33.82 -19.10
N ASN A 49 8.47 33.21 -18.44
CA ASN A 49 8.85 31.82 -18.62
C ASN A 49 8.49 31.00 -17.38
N VAL A 50 7.21 31.04 -17.04
CA VAL A 50 6.64 30.04 -16.13
C VAL A 50 6.36 28.79 -16.95
N THR A 51 7.34 27.88 -17.03
CA THR A 51 7.10 26.52 -17.46
C THR A 51 6.14 25.88 -16.43
N PRO A 52 4.94 25.45 -16.83
CA PRO A 52 4.03 24.79 -15.89
C PRO A 52 4.67 23.50 -15.40
N PHE A 53 4.85 23.39 -14.09
CA PHE A 53 5.26 22.16 -13.44
C PHE A 53 4.18 21.09 -13.73
N PRO A 54 4.51 19.92 -14.33
CA PRO A 54 3.52 18.87 -14.50
C PRO A 54 3.15 18.31 -13.12
N GLY A 55 1.92 18.51 -12.68
CA GLY A 55 1.41 17.88 -11.46
C GLY A 55 0.63 18.75 -10.49
N VAL A 56 0.31 20.02 -10.83
CA VAL A 56 -0.65 20.80 -10.01
C VAL A 56 -2.05 20.55 -10.56
N PRO A 57 -2.99 19.96 -9.77
CA PRO A 57 -4.37 19.83 -10.17
C PRO A 57 -4.97 21.21 -10.39
N ARG A 58 -5.40 21.52 -11.62
CA ARG A 58 -6.18 22.73 -11.89
C ARG A 58 -7.63 22.42 -11.61
N PRO A 59 -8.31 23.18 -10.72
CA PRO A 59 -9.75 23.04 -10.56
C PRO A 59 -10.44 23.36 -11.92
N GLY A 60 -11.09 22.36 -12.51
CA GLY A 60 -11.90 22.51 -13.72
C GLY A 60 -11.41 21.77 -14.98
N LEU A 61 -10.47 20.83 -14.87
CA LEU A 61 -10.02 19.98 -15.99
C LEU A 61 -10.19 18.47 -15.69
N ASP A 62 -11.25 18.09 -14.99
CA ASP A 62 -11.53 16.70 -14.57
C ASP A 62 -12.11 15.83 -15.70
N THR A 63 -11.76 16.07 -16.96
CA THR A 63 -12.24 15.28 -18.09
C THR A 63 -11.14 14.67 -18.96
N ALA A 64 -9.89 14.68 -18.50
CA ALA A 64 -8.87 13.91 -19.20
C ALA A 64 -9.08 12.42 -18.88
N PRO A 65 -9.15 11.53 -19.89
CA PRO A 65 -9.25 10.10 -19.62
C PRO A 65 -8.07 9.64 -18.78
N PRO A 66 -8.26 8.69 -17.85
CA PRO A 66 -7.19 8.19 -17.00
C PRO A 66 -6.06 7.62 -17.86
N PHE A 67 -4.82 7.83 -17.40
CA PHE A 67 -3.62 7.28 -18.02
C PHE A 67 -3.23 5.96 -17.34
N GLY A 68 -2.46 5.13 -18.03
CA GLY A 68 -1.95 3.88 -17.49
C GLY A 68 -3.04 2.79 -17.36
N PRO A 69 -2.90 1.86 -16.38
CA PRO A 69 -3.82 0.72 -16.24
C PRO A 69 -5.30 1.11 -16.09
N ALA A 70 -5.60 2.21 -15.41
CA ALA A 70 -6.97 2.70 -15.20
C ALA A 70 -7.70 3.07 -16.50
N ALA A 71 -6.99 3.35 -17.59
CA ALA A 71 -7.61 3.62 -18.89
C ALA A 71 -8.44 2.45 -19.42
N LYS A 72 -8.09 1.22 -19.08
CA LYS A 72 -8.85 0.02 -19.44
C LYS A 72 -10.25 0.02 -18.79
N LEU A 73 -10.33 0.42 -17.51
CA LEU A 73 -11.60 0.51 -16.78
C LEU A 73 -12.48 1.61 -17.34
N HIS A 74 -11.93 2.78 -17.62
CA HIS A 74 -12.66 3.88 -18.20
C HIS A 74 -13.21 3.56 -19.62
N ALA A 75 -12.51 2.72 -20.37
CA ALA A 75 -12.99 2.23 -21.65
C ALA A 75 -14.20 1.28 -21.53
N LEU A 76 -14.30 0.54 -20.41
CA LEU A 76 -15.43 -0.35 -20.11
C LEU A 76 -16.59 0.40 -19.46
N ASP A 77 -16.28 1.33 -18.56
CA ASP A 77 -17.22 2.17 -17.84
C ASP A 77 -16.72 3.61 -17.83
N SER A 78 -17.35 4.48 -18.63
CA SER A 78 -16.97 5.88 -18.76
C SER A 78 -17.22 6.71 -17.49
N GLU A 79 -18.00 6.19 -16.53
CA GLU A 79 -18.26 6.83 -15.24
C GLU A 79 -17.27 6.37 -14.18
N PHE A 80 -16.39 5.39 -14.48
CA PHE A 80 -15.37 4.92 -13.54
C PHE A 80 -14.43 6.05 -13.15
N ASN A 81 -14.37 6.34 -11.86
CA ASN A 81 -13.48 7.32 -11.25
C ASN A 81 -12.36 6.61 -10.48
N ALA A 82 -11.12 6.74 -10.96
CA ALA A 82 -9.96 6.10 -10.35
C ALA A 82 -9.65 6.63 -8.94
N ASP A 83 -9.88 7.91 -8.67
CA ASP A 83 -9.63 8.51 -7.36
C ASP A 83 -10.66 8.04 -6.31
N GLU A 84 -11.92 7.93 -6.70
CA GLU A 84 -12.97 7.35 -5.86
C GLU A 84 -12.70 5.87 -5.56
N PHE A 85 -12.33 5.10 -6.58
CA PHE A 85 -11.95 3.70 -6.41
C PHE A 85 -10.76 3.56 -5.44
N LEU A 86 -9.70 4.37 -5.61
CA LEU A 86 -8.54 4.34 -4.71
C LEU A 86 -8.89 4.83 -3.29
N GLY A 87 -9.86 5.73 -3.15
CA GLY A 87 -10.43 6.10 -1.85
C GLY A 87 -11.06 4.89 -1.16
N GLY A 88 -11.97 4.21 -1.84
CA GLY A 88 -12.61 2.99 -1.34
C GLY A 88 -11.61 1.86 -1.06
N ALA A 89 -10.58 1.68 -1.91
CA ALA A 89 -9.54 0.69 -1.70
C ALA A 89 -8.73 0.94 -0.41
N ARG A 90 -8.44 2.22 -0.07
CA ARG A 90 -7.78 2.58 1.21
C ARG A 90 -8.67 2.28 2.41
N GLU A 91 -9.96 2.60 2.31
CA GLU A 91 -10.93 2.31 3.36
C GLU A 91 -11.07 0.79 3.57
N ALA A 92 -11.26 0.02 2.50
CA ALA A 92 -11.36 -1.43 2.55
C ALA A 92 -10.07 -2.06 3.13
N PHE A 93 -8.89 -1.57 2.74
CA PHE A 93 -7.61 -2.00 3.31
C PHE A 93 -7.58 -1.83 4.83
N THR A 94 -7.94 -0.66 5.32
CA THR A 94 -7.96 -0.37 6.76
C THR A 94 -8.99 -1.23 7.48
N MET A 95 -10.21 -1.33 6.94
CA MET A 95 -11.30 -2.13 7.52
C MET A 95 -10.92 -3.61 7.63
N ILE A 96 -10.34 -4.19 6.57
CA ILE A 96 -9.96 -5.60 6.53
C ILE A 96 -8.83 -5.90 7.53
N LEU A 97 -7.81 -5.02 7.63
CA LEU A 97 -6.72 -5.21 8.59
C LEU A 97 -7.22 -5.15 10.04
N LEU A 98 -8.07 -4.17 10.37
CA LEU A 98 -8.65 -4.05 11.71
C LEU A 98 -9.61 -5.20 12.02
N ALA A 99 -10.50 -5.54 11.08
CA ALA A 99 -11.42 -6.67 11.24
C ALA A 99 -10.68 -7.99 11.44
N TYR A 100 -9.55 -8.20 10.76
CA TYR A 100 -8.71 -9.37 10.97
C TYR A 100 -8.07 -9.38 12.37
N ALA A 101 -7.58 -8.26 12.85
CA ALA A 101 -7.04 -8.13 14.19
C ALA A 101 -8.11 -8.41 15.25
N ASP A 102 -9.29 -7.79 15.10
CA ASP A 102 -10.42 -7.88 16.03
C ASP A 102 -11.22 -9.20 15.91
N SER A 103 -10.83 -10.10 14.99
CA SER A 103 -11.57 -11.34 14.72
C SER A 103 -13.00 -11.11 14.20
N ASP A 104 -13.27 -9.95 13.59
CA ASP A 104 -14.57 -9.61 13.01
C ASP A 104 -14.80 -10.31 11.67
N ARG A 105 -15.27 -11.55 11.77
CA ARG A 105 -15.56 -12.41 10.63
C ARG A 105 -16.66 -11.85 9.73
N ALA A 106 -17.61 -11.08 10.29
CA ALA A 106 -18.71 -10.53 9.52
C ALA A 106 -18.22 -9.47 8.54
N THR A 107 -17.40 -8.53 8.99
CA THR A 107 -16.78 -7.51 8.16
C THR A 107 -15.86 -8.14 7.12
N LEU A 108 -15.01 -9.11 7.50
CA LEU A 108 -14.12 -9.81 6.55
C LEU A 108 -14.90 -10.49 5.43
N ARG A 109 -16.01 -11.17 5.77
CA ARG A 109 -16.84 -11.88 4.78
C ARG A 109 -17.56 -10.94 3.81
N SER A 110 -17.84 -9.70 4.24
CA SER A 110 -18.48 -8.70 3.37
C SER A 110 -17.51 -8.03 2.39
N LEU A 111 -16.21 -8.04 2.68
CA LEU A 111 -15.18 -7.33 1.92
C LEU A 111 -14.25 -8.25 1.13
N ALA A 112 -14.22 -9.55 1.44
CA ALA A 112 -13.31 -10.49 0.82
C ALA A 112 -14.05 -11.68 0.22
N HIS A 113 -13.57 -12.13 -0.94
CA HIS A 113 -13.99 -13.39 -1.56
C HIS A 113 -13.59 -14.60 -0.69
N ASP A 114 -14.30 -15.71 -0.83
CA ASP A 114 -14.08 -16.93 -0.05
C ASP A 114 -12.62 -17.41 -0.08
N ASP A 115 -11.92 -17.25 -1.20
CA ASP A 115 -10.51 -17.63 -1.37
C ASP A 115 -9.54 -16.84 -0.47
N VAL A 116 -9.90 -15.61 -0.10
CA VAL A 116 -9.14 -14.76 0.85
C VAL A 116 -9.68 -14.92 2.26
N TYR A 117 -11.01 -14.95 2.40
CA TYR A 117 -11.67 -15.09 3.69
C TYR A 117 -11.33 -16.41 4.40
N GLY A 118 -11.36 -17.54 3.69
CA GLY A 118 -11.12 -18.85 4.30
C GLY A 118 -9.76 -18.96 5.02
N PRO A 119 -8.63 -18.60 4.38
CA PRO A 119 -7.34 -18.53 5.05
C PRO A 119 -7.29 -17.54 6.24
N MET A 120 -7.98 -16.39 6.15
CA MET A 120 -8.07 -15.45 7.27
C MET A 120 -8.83 -16.04 8.46
N GLU A 121 -9.98 -16.67 8.21
CA GLU A 121 -10.78 -17.34 9.24
C GLU A 121 -10.01 -18.47 9.94
N ALA A 122 -9.28 -19.28 9.15
CA ALA A 122 -8.45 -20.33 9.71
C ALA A 122 -7.35 -19.78 10.62
N ALA A 123 -6.70 -18.68 10.22
CA ALA A 123 -5.66 -18.02 11.01
C ALA A 123 -6.23 -17.38 12.30
N ILE A 124 -7.42 -16.77 12.22
CA ILE A 124 -8.13 -16.25 13.40
C ILE A 124 -8.46 -17.37 14.38
N THR A 125 -9.03 -18.47 13.88
CA THR A 125 -9.41 -19.64 14.70
C THR A 125 -8.19 -20.25 15.38
N ASP A 126 -7.07 -20.38 14.67
CA ASP A 126 -5.82 -20.89 15.21
C ASP A 126 -5.26 -19.97 16.31
N ARG A 127 -5.27 -18.66 16.09
CA ARG A 127 -4.88 -17.62 17.07
C ARG A 127 -5.74 -17.70 18.33
N GLU A 128 -7.07 -17.74 18.18
CA GLU A 128 -8.02 -17.85 19.28
C GLU A 128 -7.82 -19.15 20.09
N SER A 129 -7.51 -20.27 19.41
CA SER A 129 -7.27 -21.57 20.08
C SER A 129 -6.05 -21.53 20.99
N ARG A 130 -5.09 -20.66 20.72
CA ARG A 130 -3.90 -20.42 21.56
C ARG A 130 -4.12 -19.33 22.61
N GLY A 131 -5.29 -18.72 22.66
CA GLY A 131 -5.59 -17.59 23.55
C GLY A 131 -4.79 -16.33 23.18
N GLU A 132 -4.37 -16.20 21.93
CA GLU A 132 -3.59 -15.07 21.45
C GLU A 132 -4.49 -13.96 20.91
N THR A 133 -4.05 -12.71 21.08
CA THR A 133 -4.71 -11.50 20.54
C THR A 133 -3.75 -10.76 19.63
N LEU A 134 -4.29 -10.10 18.59
CA LEU A 134 -3.55 -9.27 17.67
C LEU A 134 -4.01 -7.82 17.79
N ASP A 135 -3.10 -6.94 18.20
CA ASP A 135 -3.32 -5.50 18.15
C ASP A 135 -2.74 -4.97 16.85
N ALA A 136 -3.58 -4.41 15.99
CA ALA A 136 -3.15 -3.79 14.73
C ALA A 136 -3.60 -2.33 14.68
N THR A 137 -2.73 -1.46 14.17
CA THR A 137 -3.06 -0.07 13.89
C THR A 137 -2.49 0.33 12.54
N VAL A 138 -3.32 0.85 11.66
CA VAL A 138 -2.90 1.53 10.44
C VAL A 138 -2.70 3.01 10.76
N ILE A 139 -1.43 3.44 10.84
CA ILE A 139 -1.07 4.82 11.19
C ILE A 139 -1.31 5.74 9.99
N SER A 140 -0.85 5.31 8.82
CA SER A 140 -1.04 6.06 7.57
C SER A 140 -0.99 5.15 6.36
N ILE A 141 -1.70 5.52 5.29
CA ILE A 141 -1.52 4.96 3.96
C ILE A 141 -0.81 6.03 3.13
N GLN A 142 0.50 5.87 2.98
CA GLN A 142 1.36 6.84 2.30
C GLN A 142 1.05 6.93 0.81
N THR A 143 0.83 5.78 0.16
CA THR A 143 0.45 5.71 -1.26
C THR A 143 -0.54 4.57 -1.51
N ALA A 144 -1.46 4.81 -2.46
CA ALA A 144 -2.25 3.77 -3.09
C ALA A 144 -2.31 4.10 -4.58
N ILE A 145 -1.86 3.19 -5.42
CA ILE A 145 -1.82 3.35 -6.88
C ILE A 145 -2.35 2.10 -7.56
N ILE A 146 -3.03 2.27 -8.70
CA ILE A 146 -3.42 1.13 -9.54
C ILE A 146 -2.16 0.62 -10.23
N ASP A 147 -1.75 -0.59 -9.87
CA ASP A 147 -0.56 -1.27 -10.39
C ASP A 147 -0.88 -2.02 -11.69
N ASP A 148 -2.01 -2.74 -11.72
CA ASP A 148 -2.49 -3.44 -12.90
C ASP A 148 -4.01 -3.49 -12.97
N VAL A 149 -4.53 -3.69 -14.19
CA VAL A 149 -5.95 -3.90 -14.47
C VAL A 149 -6.10 -5.01 -15.50
N GLU A 150 -6.85 -6.03 -15.13
CA GLU A 150 -7.28 -7.10 -16.01
C GLU A 150 -8.80 -7.04 -16.18
N ILE A 151 -9.27 -7.26 -17.41
CA ILE A 151 -10.71 -7.32 -17.72
C ILE A 151 -10.94 -8.60 -18.52
N GLU A 152 -11.79 -9.45 -17.98
CA GLU A 152 -12.20 -10.68 -18.63
C GLU A 152 -13.74 -10.77 -18.66
N ASN A 153 -14.30 -10.78 -19.87
CA ASN A 153 -15.74 -10.69 -20.13
C ASN A 153 -16.40 -9.44 -19.51
N SER A 154 -16.91 -9.35 -18.39
CA SER A 154 -17.42 -8.17 -17.68
C SER A 154 -16.78 -7.99 -16.32
N VAL A 155 -15.93 -8.93 -15.94
CA VAL A 155 -15.27 -8.92 -14.64
C VAL A 155 -13.98 -8.11 -14.74
N ALA A 156 -13.91 -7.07 -13.94
CA ALA A 156 -12.71 -6.25 -13.77
C ALA A 156 -11.95 -6.67 -12.51
N ARG A 157 -10.65 -6.88 -12.66
CA ARG A 157 -9.70 -7.12 -11.57
C ARG A 157 -8.71 -5.96 -11.51
N VAL A 158 -8.61 -5.32 -10.38
CA VAL A 158 -7.74 -4.16 -10.18
C VAL A 158 -6.77 -4.45 -9.06
N THR A 159 -5.48 -4.49 -9.39
CA THR A 159 -4.41 -4.62 -8.41
C THR A 159 -3.97 -3.25 -7.96
N VAL A 160 -4.08 -3.00 -6.66
CA VAL A 160 -3.64 -1.77 -6.01
C VAL A 160 -2.38 -2.03 -5.22
N ARG A 161 -1.36 -1.22 -5.44
CA ARG A 161 -0.15 -1.16 -4.62
C ARG A 161 -0.38 -0.17 -3.50
N LEU A 162 -0.36 -0.66 -2.28
CA LEU A 162 -0.55 0.11 -1.05
C LEU A 162 0.77 0.16 -0.29
N ARG A 163 1.20 1.36 0.09
CA ARG A 163 2.31 1.57 1.02
C ARG A 163 1.75 2.19 2.29
N SER A 164 1.88 1.49 3.39
CA SER A 164 1.31 1.90 4.67
C SER A 164 2.32 1.85 5.81
N GLU A 165 2.06 2.62 6.85
CA GLU A 165 2.73 2.54 8.14
C GLU A 165 1.76 1.90 9.13
N GLN A 166 2.23 0.85 9.78
CA GLN A 166 1.43 0.03 10.69
C GLN A 166 2.22 -0.31 11.96
N THR A 167 1.48 -0.56 13.04
CA THR A 167 1.98 -1.29 14.20
C THR A 167 1.16 -2.57 14.33
N ASN A 168 1.84 -3.69 14.58
CA ASN A 168 1.19 -4.98 14.79
C ASN A 168 1.86 -5.67 15.96
N VAL A 169 1.08 -6.08 16.95
CA VAL A 169 1.58 -6.75 18.17
C VAL A 169 0.73 -7.98 18.42
N LEU A 170 1.35 -9.15 18.36
CA LEU A 170 0.73 -10.40 18.78
C LEU A 170 1.04 -10.63 20.26
N ARG A 171 0.00 -10.90 21.06
CA ARG A 171 0.10 -11.19 22.48
C ARG A 171 -0.35 -12.61 22.79
N ASN A 172 0.26 -13.20 23.80
CA ASN A 172 -0.18 -14.48 24.34
C ASN A 172 -1.36 -14.32 25.32
N ALA A 173 -1.84 -15.44 25.88
CA ALA A 173 -2.92 -15.47 26.86
C ALA A 173 -2.64 -14.69 28.15
N ASP A 174 -1.38 -14.41 28.48
CA ASP A 174 -0.93 -13.61 29.63
C ASP A 174 -0.75 -12.12 29.26
N ASP A 175 -1.26 -11.68 28.09
CA ASP A 175 -1.14 -10.32 27.55
C ASP A 175 0.31 -9.86 27.28
N GLN A 176 1.23 -10.79 27.15
CA GLN A 176 2.63 -10.48 26.85
C GLN A 176 2.88 -10.48 25.34
N PRO A 177 3.58 -9.49 24.79
CA PRO A 177 3.91 -9.46 23.38
C PRO A 177 4.88 -10.60 23.02
N ILE A 178 4.47 -11.43 22.06
CA ILE A 178 5.24 -12.57 21.54
C ILE A 178 5.76 -12.32 20.13
N ASP A 179 5.17 -11.36 19.41
CA ASP A 179 5.66 -10.87 18.13
C ASP A 179 5.29 -9.39 17.94
N GLY A 180 6.17 -8.64 17.27
CA GLY A 180 6.04 -7.20 17.12
C GLY A 180 6.29 -6.42 18.42
N ALA A 181 6.18 -5.11 18.35
CA ALA A 181 6.29 -4.23 19.52
C ALA A 181 5.33 -3.03 19.40
N PRO A 182 4.71 -2.58 20.50
CA PRO A 182 3.69 -1.51 20.46
C PRO A 182 4.16 -0.19 19.86
N ASN A 183 5.49 0.07 19.93
CA ASN A 183 6.09 1.31 19.45
C ASN A 183 6.92 1.11 18.16
N GLN A 184 6.86 -0.06 17.56
CA GLN A 184 7.56 -0.36 16.32
C GLN A 184 6.64 -0.10 15.14
N VAL A 185 6.83 1.05 14.50
CA VAL A 185 6.17 1.37 13.23
C VAL A 185 6.92 0.67 12.10
N GLU A 186 6.18 -0.06 11.29
CA GLU A 186 6.71 -0.72 10.10
C GLU A 186 6.08 -0.14 8.84
N THR A 187 6.92 0.14 7.85
CA THR A 187 6.45 0.47 6.51
C THR A 187 6.27 -0.82 5.72
N ILE A 188 5.05 -1.05 5.23
CA ILE A 188 4.67 -2.24 4.49
C ILE A 188 4.21 -1.85 3.10
N VAL A 189 4.62 -2.65 2.11
CA VAL A 189 4.12 -2.54 0.74
C VAL A 189 3.33 -3.79 0.43
N ASP A 190 2.08 -3.61 0.06
CA ASP A 190 1.14 -4.67 -0.27
C ASP A 190 0.58 -4.49 -1.68
N LEU A 191 0.31 -5.60 -2.36
CA LEU A 191 -0.44 -5.66 -3.60
C LEU A 191 -1.76 -6.38 -3.31
N TRP A 192 -2.86 -5.65 -3.40
CA TRP A 192 -4.20 -6.17 -3.19
C TRP A 192 -4.99 -6.12 -4.48
N THR A 193 -5.59 -7.24 -4.88
CA THR A 193 -6.41 -7.33 -6.07
C THR A 193 -7.87 -7.37 -5.67
N TYR A 194 -8.62 -6.41 -6.21
CA TYR A 194 -10.08 -6.30 -6.05
C TYR A 194 -10.76 -6.72 -7.33
N GLU A 195 -11.90 -7.38 -7.22
CA GLU A 195 -12.72 -7.84 -8.34
C GLU A 195 -14.14 -7.27 -8.25
N ARG A 196 -14.70 -6.92 -9.42
CA ARG A 196 -16.11 -6.55 -9.58
C ARG A 196 -16.62 -6.97 -10.95
N ASP A 197 -17.84 -7.52 -11.02
CA ASP A 197 -18.57 -7.64 -12.27
C ASP A 197 -19.20 -6.29 -12.63
N MET A 198 -18.69 -5.66 -13.68
CA MET A 198 -19.09 -4.33 -14.13
C MET A 198 -20.52 -4.31 -14.73
N HIS A 199 -21.11 -5.48 -15.04
CA HIS A 199 -22.53 -5.60 -15.43
C HIS A 199 -23.48 -5.83 -14.24
N SER A 200 -22.92 -6.08 -13.03
CA SER A 200 -23.70 -6.20 -11.82
C SER A 200 -24.23 -4.84 -11.35
N ASN A 201 -25.44 -4.83 -10.77
CA ASN A 201 -25.95 -3.65 -10.07
C ASN A 201 -25.29 -3.46 -8.68
N ASP A 202 -24.49 -4.42 -8.23
CA ASP A 202 -23.72 -4.31 -7.00
C ASP A 202 -22.48 -3.44 -7.25
N PRO A 203 -22.33 -2.28 -6.59
CA PRO A 203 -21.19 -1.40 -6.76
C PRO A 203 -19.95 -1.89 -6.03
N ASN A 204 -20.07 -2.92 -5.18
CA ASN A 204 -19.00 -3.33 -4.29
C ASN A 204 -17.88 -4.06 -5.02
N TRP A 205 -16.64 -3.74 -4.62
CA TRP A 205 -15.44 -4.46 -4.99
C TRP A 205 -15.07 -5.43 -3.88
N LEU A 206 -14.79 -6.69 -4.21
CA LEU A 206 -14.36 -7.71 -3.26
C LEU A 206 -12.87 -7.96 -3.39
N LEU A 207 -12.18 -8.10 -2.27
CA LEU A 207 -10.78 -8.50 -2.23
C LEU A 207 -10.65 -9.98 -2.62
N ILE A 208 -9.91 -10.28 -3.70
CA ILE A 208 -9.72 -11.65 -4.21
C ILE A 208 -8.28 -12.17 -4.02
N GLU A 209 -7.31 -11.29 -3.82
CA GLU A 209 -5.91 -11.67 -3.64
C GLU A 209 -5.16 -10.64 -2.80
N THR A 210 -4.25 -11.12 -1.96
CA THR A 210 -3.24 -10.30 -1.27
C THR A 210 -1.87 -10.91 -1.46
N ARG A 211 -0.87 -10.07 -1.78
CA ARG A 211 0.52 -10.48 -1.90
C ARG A 211 1.45 -9.34 -1.45
N PRO A 212 2.68 -9.67 -0.98
CA PRO A 212 3.67 -8.65 -0.66
C PRO A 212 4.05 -7.88 -1.93
N GLY A 213 4.21 -6.55 -1.78
CA GLY A 213 4.86 -5.70 -2.77
C GLY A 213 6.38 -5.67 -2.53
N GLU A 214 7.15 -5.55 -3.59
CA GLU A 214 8.59 -5.33 -3.52
C GLU A 214 8.92 -3.83 -3.40
#